data_aedecbd03b8d87b2779f51f24feb6d7b
#
_entry.id   aedecbd03b8d87b2779f51f24feb6d7b
#
_cell.length_a   1.000
_cell.length_b   1.000
_cell.length_c   1.000
_cell.angle_alpha   90.00
_cell.angle_beta   90.00
_cell.angle_gamma   90.00
#
_symmetry.space_group_name_H-M   'P 1'
#
loop_
_entity.id
_entity.type
_entity.pdbx_description
1 polymer ?
#
loop_
_entity_poly.entity_id
_entity_poly.type
_entity_poly.pdbx_seq_one_letter_code
_entity_poly.pdbx_strand_id
1 'polypeptide(L)'
;MTKIGLVTLLANLVVIVCAQAGETSVVDTRPYASKFGDKVMLFDPDMDMSAIQGTLDALHKQQANDEFSQRRYALLFKPGEYDLDVTVDYYVQAAGLGQVPGDVRIKGAVQSIATTSQNRVTIMFWRSAENFLVQPRDSKKPIYWAVSQAAPYRRMHIQGDLRFDLGGWASGGFLANSVVDGEAGLTSGQQWFTRNAELGSWSGGNWNRTFVGTTGVPTVPWPGAPNTVVERTSVIRDKPFLVVDEMDEFSVFVPALDTATQGVTWRGADEAGTHISISKFHMAFPQNDTAASINAALEAGKHVLLTPGVYELDDAIRVSRPGTVVMGLGLATLIPQTGKEALVTEDVPGIIIAGIMIDAGLETSPMLIQIGEEGADNDHSDNPASLHDVFCRVGGALPGSADACLVINSHDVIVDHTWLWRADHGAGAQWGVNRAKNGLIVNGDDVTIYGLFNEHFQEHQTLWNGERGSVYFYQSEIPYDPPSQKQWMDGEKKGYASYKVADHVQSHQAWGLGIYSFFGVHQETNSGVRLKSAIEAPDTKDVRFTHITRFAGRSGGIDHAINAQGEPTNLGEVGFFDGVNVQK
;
A
#
# COMPACT_ATOMS: atom_id res chain seq x y z
N MET A 1 -60.10 38.91 31.93
CA MET A 1 -58.69 39.24 32.27
C MET A 1 -57.84 38.10 31.84
N THR A 2 -57.31 38.23 30.64
CA THR A 2 -56.58 37.19 29.89
C THR A 2 -55.07 37.45 30.06
N LYS A 3 -54.32 36.50 30.64
CA LYS A 3 -52.87 36.58 30.71
C LYS A 3 -52.27 35.84 29.50
N ILE A 4 -51.61 36.60 28.64
CA ILE A 4 -50.80 36.10 27.54
C ILE A 4 -49.43 35.74 28.10
N GLY A 5 -49.05 34.49 27.98
CA GLY A 5 -47.72 34.02 28.35
C GLY A 5 -46.74 34.15 27.18
N LEU A 6 -45.69 34.89 27.36
CA LEU A 6 -44.60 35.09 26.41
C LEU A 6 -43.66 33.85 26.46
N VAL A 7 -43.58 33.10 25.39
CA VAL A 7 -42.61 32.00 25.21
C VAL A 7 -41.32 32.61 24.67
N THR A 8 -40.28 32.64 25.46
CA THR A 8 -38.94 33.07 25.06
C THR A 8 -38.21 31.90 24.45
N LEU A 9 -37.99 31.97 23.15
CA LEU A 9 -37.12 31.03 22.41
C LEU A 9 -35.66 31.38 22.73
N LEU A 10 -34.97 30.53 23.49
CA LEU A 10 -33.53 30.59 23.65
C LEU A 10 -32.87 29.86 22.46
N ALA A 11 -32.36 30.63 21.53
CA ALA A 11 -31.47 30.12 20.50
C ALA A 11 -30.10 29.83 21.11
N ASN A 12 -29.76 28.55 21.28
CA ASN A 12 -28.41 28.13 21.63
C ASN A 12 -27.48 28.37 20.43
N LEU A 13 -26.71 29.43 20.50
CA LEU A 13 -25.59 29.70 19.59
C LEU A 13 -24.46 28.75 19.97
N VAL A 14 -24.31 27.66 19.23
CA VAL A 14 -23.14 26.80 19.33
C VAL A 14 -22.00 27.57 18.66
N VAL A 15 -21.15 28.19 19.44
CA VAL A 15 -19.88 28.73 18.96
C VAL A 15 -18.94 27.55 18.73
N ILE A 16 -18.81 27.15 17.49
CA ILE A 16 -17.74 26.25 17.09
C ILE A 16 -16.44 27.06 17.19
N VAL A 17 -15.71 26.88 18.27
CA VAL A 17 -14.33 27.33 18.36
C VAL A 17 -13.52 26.42 17.43
N CYS A 18 -13.30 26.84 16.19
CA CYS A 18 -12.24 26.31 15.37
C CYS A 18 -10.93 26.63 16.11
N ALA A 19 -10.34 25.64 16.77
CA ALA A 19 -8.97 25.74 17.20
C ALA A 19 -8.13 25.99 15.93
N GLN A 20 -7.60 27.19 15.77
CA GLN A 20 -6.56 27.47 14.80
C GLN A 20 -5.37 26.59 15.21
N ALA A 21 -5.19 25.48 14.47
CA ALA A 21 -3.91 24.80 14.44
C ALA A 21 -2.89 25.86 14.03
N GLY A 22 -1.90 26.09 14.85
CA GLY A 22 -0.85 27.08 14.58
C GLY A 22 -0.31 26.83 13.19
N GLU A 23 -0.23 27.86 12.37
CA GLU A 23 0.38 27.80 11.04
C GLU A 23 1.80 27.24 11.21
N THR A 24 1.95 25.95 10.92
CA THR A 24 3.28 25.37 10.75
C THR A 24 3.86 26.05 9.51
N SER A 25 4.95 26.79 9.68
CA SER A 25 5.64 27.49 8.58
C SER A 25 5.85 26.51 7.42
N VAL A 26 5.38 26.89 6.24
CA VAL A 26 5.56 26.07 5.03
C VAL A 26 7.07 25.94 4.79
N VAL A 27 7.55 24.71 4.63
CA VAL A 27 8.96 24.44 4.33
C VAL A 27 9.32 25.10 3.00
N ASP A 28 10.38 25.90 2.97
CA ASP A 28 10.86 26.52 1.73
C ASP A 28 11.59 25.49 0.88
N THR A 29 10.93 25.00 -0.15
CA THR A 29 11.47 24.02 -1.10
C THR A 29 12.17 24.65 -2.29
N ARG A 30 12.06 25.97 -2.47
CA ARG A 30 12.58 26.69 -3.66
C ARG A 30 14.08 26.50 -3.93
N PRO A 31 14.96 26.43 -2.92
CA PRO A 31 16.38 26.19 -3.17
C PRO A 31 16.67 24.87 -3.89
N TYR A 32 15.77 23.92 -3.79
CA TYR A 32 15.90 22.56 -4.32
C TYR A 32 14.86 22.26 -5.42
N ALA A 33 14.07 23.24 -5.84
CA ALA A 33 13.05 23.06 -6.87
C ALA A 33 13.64 22.57 -8.19
N SER A 34 12.94 21.68 -8.84
CA SER A 34 13.35 21.03 -10.07
C SER A 34 12.31 21.20 -11.18
N LYS A 35 12.61 20.68 -12.38
CA LYS A 35 11.63 20.60 -13.48
C LYS A 35 10.36 19.79 -13.12
N PHE A 36 10.38 19.04 -12.02
CA PHE A 36 9.23 18.27 -11.51
C PHE A 36 8.33 19.08 -10.57
N GLY A 37 8.54 20.38 -10.43
CA GLY A 37 7.74 21.30 -9.61
C GLY A 37 8.31 21.57 -8.21
N ASP A 38 7.62 22.43 -7.48
CA ASP A 38 8.06 22.98 -6.19
C ASP A 38 7.94 22.01 -5.01
N LYS A 39 7.26 20.88 -5.19
CA LYS A 39 7.13 19.82 -4.19
C LYS A 39 8.13 18.66 -4.40
N VAL A 40 8.97 18.76 -5.42
CA VAL A 40 10.06 17.83 -5.68
C VAL A 40 11.39 18.51 -5.39
N MET A 41 12.01 18.11 -4.30
CA MET A 41 13.36 18.58 -3.93
C MET A 41 14.39 17.67 -4.58
N LEU A 42 15.27 18.28 -5.39
CA LEU A 42 16.37 17.59 -6.05
C LEU A 42 17.68 17.95 -5.34
N PHE A 43 18.33 16.96 -4.75
CA PHE A 43 19.60 17.10 -4.06
C PHE A 43 20.75 16.61 -4.93
N ASP A 44 21.85 17.37 -4.87
CA ASP A 44 23.09 17.09 -5.55
C ASP A 44 24.20 16.90 -4.50
N PRO A 45 25.14 15.96 -4.64
CA PRO A 45 26.18 15.70 -3.65
C PRO A 45 27.12 16.89 -3.41
N ASP A 46 27.20 17.86 -4.34
CA ASP A 46 28.01 19.06 -4.20
C ASP A 46 27.33 20.19 -3.39
N MET A 47 26.06 20.00 -2.99
CA MET A 47 25.32 20.97 -2.16
C MET A 47 25.80 20.94 -0.70
N ASP A 48 25.56 22.04 0.04
CA ASP A 48 25.85 22.11 1.47
C ASP A 48 24.98 21.09 2.26
N MET A 49 25.62 20.08 2.80
CA MET A 49 24.96 19.01 3.56
C MET A 49 24.21 19.53 4.79
N SER A 50 24.70 20.59 5.44
CA SER A 50 24.04 21.20 6.60
C SER A 50 22.74 21.90 6.19
N ALA A 51 22.72 22.55 5.03
CA ALA A 51 21.51 23.18 4.49
C ALA A 51 20.48 22.13 4.06
N ILE A 52 20.93 21.03 3.42
CA ILE A 52 20.05 19.89 3.10
C ILE A 52 19.45 19.31 4.38
N GLN A 53 20.28 18.99 5.39
CA GLN A 53 19.80 18.40 6.66
C GLN A 53 18.79 19.32 7.35
N GLY A 54 19.06 20.62 7.40
CA GLY A 54 18.11 21.60 7.98
C GLY A 54 16.74 21.61 7.28
N THR A 55 16.73 21.42 5.96
CA THR A 55 15.49 21.32 5.17
C THR A 55 14.76 20.00 5.45
N LEU A 56 15.49 18.88 5.52
CA LEU A 56 14.92 17.56 5.87
C LEU A 56 14.32 17.57 7.28
N ASP A 57 15.01 18.17 8.26
CA ASP A 57 14.52 18.30 9.64
C ASP A 57 13.25 19.16 9.74
N ALA A 58 13.20 20.24 8.94
CA ALA A 58 11.99 21.09 8.87
C ALA A 58 10.81 20.32 8.24
N LEU A 59 11.07 19.53 7.19
CA LEU A 59 10.05 18.69 6.57
C LEU A 59 9.56 17.59 7.54
N HIS A 60 10.48 16.91 8.23
CA HIS A 60 10.15 15.95 9.28
C HIS A 60 9.23 16.58 10.33
N LYS A 61 9.59 17.72 10.88
CA LYS A 61 8.76 18.44 11.85
C LYS A 61 7.36 18.77 11.31
N GLN A 62 7.24 19.07 10.02
CA GLN A 62 5.97 19.39 9.38
C GLN A 62 5.10 18.16 9.14
N GLN A 63 5.69 17.03 8.69
CA GLN A 63 4.96 15.87 8.17
C GLN A 63 4.80 14.72 9.19
N ALA A 64 5.60 14.69 10.28
CA ALA A 64 5.68 13.54 11.18
C ALA A 64 4.33 13.10 11.81
N ASN A 65 3.39 14.03 12.00
CA ASN A 65 2.10 13.76 12.63
C ASN A 65 0.90 14.15 11.73
N ASP A 66 1.13 14.36 10.43
CA ASP A 66 0.12 14.89 9.51
C ASP A 66 -0.50 13.77 8.65
N GLU A 67 -1.11 12.80 9.33
CA GLU A 67 -1.66 11.56 8.76
C GLU A 67 -2.63 11.78 7.60
N PHE A 68 -3.42 12.86 7.62
CA PHE A 68 -4.37 13.19 6.58
C PHE A 68 -4.03 14.48 5.84
N SER A 69 -2.73 14.76 5.74
CA SER A 69 -2.20 15.93 5.02
C SER A 69 -2.64 15.98 3.56
N GLN A 70 -2.87 17.20 3.09
CA GLN A 70 -2.99 17.48 1.65
C GLN A 70 -1.61 17.71 0.99
N ARG A 71 -0.53 17.79 1.78
CA ARG A 71 0.83 17.99 1.29
C ARG A 71 1.44 16.68 0.80
N ARG A 72 2.18 16.77 -0.29
CA ARG A 72 2.89 15.64 -0.93
C ARG A 72 4.29 16.12 -1.29
N TYR A 73 5.33 15.33 -1.03
CA TYR A 73 6.70 15.67 -1.33
C TYR A 73 7.47 14.49 -1.91
N ALA A 74 8.37 14.78 -2.85
CA ALA A 74 9.39 13.83 -3.28
C ALA A 74 10.79 14.40 -3.04
N LEU A 75 11.65 13.59 -2.41
CA LEU A 75 13.05 13.87 -2.13
C LEU A 75 13.88 13.03 -3.09
N LEU A 76 14.47 13.64 -4.08
CA LEU A 76 15.24 12.97 -5.13
C LEU A 76 16.73 13.27 -4.95
N PHE A 77 17.56 12.23 -4.92
CA PHE A 77 19.00 12.34 -4.68
C PHE A 77 19.76 11.88 -5.92
N LYS A 78 20.55 12.75 -6.52
CA LYS A 78 21.46 12.41 -7.63
C LYS A 78 22.52 11.39 -7.17
N PRO A 79 23.15 10.65 -8.08
CA PRO A 79 24.30 9.79 -7.76
C PRO A 79 25.40 10.54 -6.99
N GLY A 80 25.92 9.93 -5.94
CA GLY A 80 26.97 10.48 -5.09
C GLY A 80 26.85 10.07 -3.62
N GLU A 81 27.67 10.69 -2.76
CA GLU A 81 27.71 10.42 -1.32
C GLU A 81 27.14 11.60 -0.53
N TYR A 82 26.31 11.29 0.46
CA TYR A 82 25.64 12.26 1.33
C TYR A 82 25.82 11.85 2.81
N ASP A 83 26.24 12.77 3.65
CA ASP A 83 26.33 12.58 5.10
C ASP A 83 25.06 13.18 5.75
N LEU A 84 23.95 12.43 5.71
CA LEU A 84 22.60 12.88 6.08
C LEU A 84 21.82 11.81 6.84
N ASP A 85 20.84 12.27 7.62
CA ASP A 85 19.76 11.44 8.15
C ASP A 85 18.45 11.84 7.44
N VAL A 86 17.97 10.97 6.58
CA VAL A 86 16.73 11.15 5.82
C VAL A 86 15.60 10.45 6.57
N THR A 87 14.79 11.21 7.31
CA THR A 87 13.59 10.70 7.96
C THR A 87 12.40 10.88 7.03
N VAL A 88 11.71 9.77 6.73
CA VAL A 88 10.60 9.71 5.78
C VAL A 88 9.28 9.64 6.54
N ASP A 89 8.43 10.62 6.31
CA ASP A 89 7.16 10.80 7.03
C ASP A 89 5.95 10.65 6.10
N TYR A 90 4.75 11.03 6.60
CA TYR A 90 3.52 10.98 5.81
C TYR A 90 3.65 11.74 4.49
N TYR A 91 3.30 11.06 3.39
CA TYR A 91 3.30 11.59 2.04
C TYR A 91 4.65 12.13 1.56
N VAL A 92 5.72 11.56 2.08
CA VAL A 92 7.08 11.79 1.61
C VAL A 92 7.59 10.54 0.92
N GLN A 93 8.10 10.70 -0.30
CA GLN A 93 8.89 9.71 -1.01
C GLN A 93 10.35 10.15 -0.99
N ALA A 94 11.27 9.28 -0.61
CA ALA A 94 12.71 9.47 -0.81
C ALA A 94 13.21 8.49 -1.88
N ALA A 95 13.92 8.97 -2.90
CA ALA A 95 14.42 8.15 -3.99
C ALA A 95 15.83 8.53 -4.44
N GLY A 96 16.70 7.54 -4.55
CA GLY A 96 17.98 7.67 -5.23
C GLY A 96 17.80 7.56 -6.75
N LEU A 97 18.43 8.45 -7.49
CA LEU A 97 18.32 8.57 -8.96
C LEU A 97 19.42 7.79 -9.70
N GLY A 98 20.12 6.88 -9.04
CA GLY A 98 21.09 6.00 -9.66
C GLY A 98 20.45 4.81 -10.36
N GLN A 99 21.22 4.11 -11.21
CA GLN A 99 20.78 2.84 -11.81
C GLN A 99 20.69 1.72 -10.76
N VAL A 100 21.60 1.71 -9.81
CA VAL A 100 21.63 0.75 -8.70
C VAL A 100 21.72 1.47 -7.34
N PRO A 101 21.30 0.84 -6.24
CA PRO A 101 21.35 1.46 -4.92
C PRO A 101 22.73 2.04 -4.54
N GLY A 102 23.81 1.42 -5.00
CA GLY A 102 25.18 1.83 -4.72
C GLY A 102 25.60 3.17 -5.31
N ASP A 103 24.84 3.68 -6.27
CA ASP A 103 25.13 4.97 -6.91
C ASP A 103 24.76 6.15 -6.00
N VAL A 104 23.81 5.97 -5.07
CA VAL A 104 23.39 6.99 -4.11
C VAL A 104 23.65 6.48 -2.69
N ARG A 105 24.70 6.99 -2.07
CA ARG A 105 25.18 6.51 -0.76
C ARG A 105 24.82 7.50 0.34
N ILE A 106 24.05 7.05 1.32
CA ILE A 106 23.73 7.83 2.51
C ILE A 106 24.59 7.32 3.69
N LYS A 107 25.54 8.15 4.15
CA LYS A 107 26.27 7.95 5.41
C LYS A 107 25.41 8.50 6.54
N GLY A 108 24.64 7.63 7.18
CA GLY A 108 23.62 8.02 8.14
C GLY A 108 22.44 7.07 8.07
N ALA A 109 21.25 7.62 7.85
CA ALA A 109 20.04 6.82 7.80
C ALA A 109 19.09 7.25 6.67
N VAL A 110 18.39 6.30 6.07
CA VAL A 110 17.12 6.50 5.37
C VAL A 110 16.09 5.70 6.16
N GLN A 111 15.24 6.39 6.91
CA GLN A 111 14.48 5.75 7.98
C GLN A 111 13.08 6.32 8.18
N SER A 112 12.21 5.53 8.82
CA SER A 112 10.96 5.98 9.41
C SER A 112 10.97 5.63 10.89
N ILE A 113 10.76 6.63 11.75
CA ILE A 113 10.74 6.49 13.20
C ILE A 113 9.49 7.14 13.79
N ALA A 114 8.85 6.45 14.76
CA ALA A 114 7.68 7.00 15.41
C ALA A 114 8.05 8.16 16.35
N THR A 115 7.22 9.19 16.34
CA THR A 115 7.28 10.31 17.29
C THR A 115 6.37 10.10 18.49
N THR A 116 5.66 8.95 18.58
CA THR A 116 4.71 8.66 19.65
C THR A 116 5.42 8.22 20.93
N SER A 117 4.87 8.60 22.09
CA SER A 117 5.46 8.27 23.40
C SER A 117 5.52 6.78 23.75
N GLN A 118 4.87 5.91 22.97
CA GLN A 118 4.80 4.47 23.22
C GLN A 118 5.50 3.65 22.12
N ASN A 119 6.28 4.26 21.23
CA ASN A 119 6.91 3.60 20.09
C ASN A 119 5.92 2.85 19.19
N ARG A 120 4.65 3.27 19.21
CA ARG A 120 3.59 2.67 18.41
C ARG A 120 3.68 3.18 16.97
N VAL A 121 3.71 2.27 16.02
CA VAL A 121 3.83 2.59 14.59
C VAL A 121 2.63 2.09 13.75
N THR A 122 1.54 1.66 14.40
CA THR A 122 0.33 1.16 13.71
C THR A 122 -0.40 2.19 12.85
N ILE A 123 0.00 3.45 12.90
CA ILE A 123 -0.53 4.54 12.07
C ILE A 123 0.53 5.16 11.14
N MET A 124 1.71 4.54 11.02
CA MET A 124 2.83 5.10 10.22
C MET A 124 2.72 4.68 8.76
N PHE A 125 1.76 5.25 8.04
CA PHE A 125 1.36 4.95 6.67
C PHE A 125 1.95 5.91 5.64
N TRP A 126 1.63 5.66 4.37
CA TRP A 126 1.78 6.54 3.20
C TRP A 126 3.11 7.25 3.11
N ARG A 127 4.17 6.47 3.01
CA ARG A 127 5.55 6.93 2.79
C ARG A 127 6.30 5.90 1.97
N SER A 128 7.40 6.28 1.34
CA SER A 128 8.22 5.33 0.60
C SER A 128 9.68 5.73 0.57
N ALA A 129 10.57 4.74 0.51
CA ALA A 129 11.95 4.97 0.17
C ALA A 129 12.45 3.90 -0.80
N GLU A 130 13.28 4.33 -1.76
CA GLU A 130 13.79 3.44 -2.79
C GLU A 130 15.16 3.83 -3.33
N ASN A 131 15.95 2.82 -3.66
CA ASN A 131 17.18 2.91 -4.44
C ASN A 131 18.32 3.67 -3.73
N PHE A 132 18.65 3.25 -2.49
CA PHE A 132 19.77 3.79 -1.72
C PHE A 132 20.68 2.69 -1.18
N LEU A 133 21.99 2.98 -1.14
CA LEU A 133 22.90 2.32 -0.23
C LEU A 133 22.98 3.14 1.07
N VAL A 134 22.64 2.51 2.20
CA VAL A 134 22.64 3.16 3.52
C VAL A 134 23.76 2.58 4.37
N GLN A 135 24.67 3.44 4.80
CA GLN A 135 25.77 3.11 5.71
C GLN A 135 25.55 3.78 7.06
N PRO A 136 25.12 3.06 8.10
CA PRO A 136 24.97 3.63 9.44
C PRO A 136 26.28 4.25 9.94
N ARG A 137 26.23 5.45 10.54
CA ARG A 137 27.42 6.07 11.18
C ARG A 137 27.94 5.26 12.37
N ASP A 138 27.05 4.56 13.06
CA ASP A 138 27.37 3.62 14.13
C ASP A 138 26.86 2.23 13.72
N SER A 139 27.76 1.34 13.33
CA SER A 139 27.43 -0.02 12.88
C SER A 139 26.76 -0.89 13.94
N LYS A 140 26.72 -0.44 15.22
CA LYS A 140 26.03 -1.13 16.32
C LYS A 140 24.56 -0.70 16.46
N LYS A 141 24.12 0.33 15.72
CA LYS A 141 22.74 0.81 15.73
C LYS A 141 22.04 0.41 14.46
N PRO A 142 20.85 -0.19 14.57
CA PRO A 142 20.08 -0.53 13.39
C PRO A 142 19.53 0.71 12.67
N ILE A 143 19.27 0.59 11.39
CA ILE A 143 18.37 1.46 10.66
C ILE A 143 16.93 1.05 10.99
N TYR A 144 16.02 2.02 11.08
CA TYR A 144 14.62 1.76 11.37
C TYR A 144 13.76 2.09 10.17
N TRP A 145 13.03 1.11 9.68
CA TRP A 145 11.87 1.32 8.81
C TRP A 145 10.61 0.91 9.59
N ALA A 146 10.34 1.66 10.65
CA ALA A 146 9.28 1.37 11.62
C ALA A 146 7.94 1.93 11.12
N VAL A 147 7.17 1.09 10.43
CA VAL A 147 6.01 1.49 9.63
C VAL A 147 4.85 0.50 9.78
N SER A 148 3.74 0.86 9.14
CA SER A 148 2.60 0.01 8.85
C SER A 148 2.32 -0.02 7.35
N GLN A 149 1.09 -0.29 6.93
CA GLN A 149 0.69 -0.47 5.55
C GLN A 149 1.04 0.74 4.66
N ALA A 150 1.11 0.55 3.35
CA ALA A 150 1.42 1.58 2.36
C ALA A 150 2.74 2.33 2.62
N ALA A 151 3.76 1.58 3.02
CA ALA A 151 5.09 2.12 3.31
C ALA A 151 6.19 1.23 2.72
N PRO A 152 6.32 1.15 1.39
CA PRO A 152 7.29 0.28 0.75
C PRO A 152 8.73 0.77 0.96
N TYR A 153 9.63 -0.20 1.15
CA TYR A 153 11.07 -0.02 1.19
C TYR A 153 11.67 -0.90 0.09
N ARG A 154 12.09 -0.28 -1.03
CA ARG A 154 12.47 -0.99 -2.26
C ARG A 154 13.89 -0.71 -2.70
N ARG A 155 14.56 -1.69 -3.28
CA ARG A 155 15.90 -1.52 -3.87
C ARG A 155 16.87 -0.84 -2.89
N MET A 156 16.88 -1.30 -1.66
CA MET A 156 17.77 -0.78 -0.61
C MET A 156 18.96 -1.70 -0.42
N HIS A 157 20.11 -1.14 -0.12
CA HIS A 157 21.24 -1.87 0.41
C HIS A 157 21.60 -1.31 1.79
N ILE A 158 21.26 -2.01 2.85
CA ILE A 158 21.53 -1.60 4.23
C ILE A 158 22.80 -2.30 4.73
N GLN A 159 23.86 -1.52 4.94
CA GLN A 159 25.13 -2.03 5.48
C GLN A 159 25.09 -2.12 7.01
N GLY A 160 24.19 -2.92 7.54
CA GLY A 160 23.95 -3.11 8.96
C GLY A 160 22.63 -3.81 9.22
N ASP A 161 22.12 -3.67 10.45
CA ASP A 161 20.82 -4.21 10.85
C ASP A 161 19.66 -3.30 10.43
N LEU A 162 18.51 -3.91 10.15
CA LEU A 162 17.25 -3.22 9.82
C LEU A 162 16.13 -3.66 10.76
N ARG A 163 15.46 -2.70 11.40
CA ARG A 163 14.32 -2.96 12.29
C ARG A 163 13.05 -2.33 11.73
N PHE A 164 11.95 -3.09 11.77
CA PHE A 164 10.67 -2.69 11.23
C PHE A 164 9.67 -2.22 12.30
N ASP A 165 10.10 -2.18 13.54
CA ASP A 165 9.38 -1.57 14.66
C ASP A 165 10.34 -0.98 15.70
N LEU A 166 9.79 -0.29 16.69
CA LEU A 166 10.51 0.34 17.80
C LEU A 166 10.24 -0.34 19.15
N GLY A 167 9.77 -1.60 19.13
CA GLY A 167 9.36 -2.35 20.32
C GLY A 167 7.94 -2.04 20.80
N GLY A 168 7.20 -1.14 20.11
CA GLY A 168 5.77 -0.91 20.28
C GLY A 168 4.94 -1.66 19.22
N TRP A 169 3.62 -1.47 19.23
CA TRP A 169 2.73 -2.09 18.24
C TRP A 169 3.04 -1.62 16.81
N ALA A 170 3.11 -2.57 15.88
CA ALA A 170 3.33 -2.35 14.45
C ALA A 170 2.43 -3.30 13.66
N SER A 171 1.70 -2.79 12.66
CA SER A 171 0.77 -3.61 11.87
C SER A 171 1.45 -4.37 10.75
N GLY A 172 2.57 -3.88 10.20
CA GLY A 172 3.30 -4.56 9.14
C GLY A 172 3.72 -3.64 8.02
N GLY A 173 4.43 -4.17 7.04
CA GLY A 173 4.95 -3.40 5.92
C GLY A 173 5.51 -4.28 4.81
N PHE A 174 6.30 -3.67 3.94
CA PHE A 174 6.75 -4.26 2.69
C PHE A 174 8.24 -3.95 2.43
N LEU A 175 9.01 -5.01 2.18
CA LEU A 175 10.39 -4.94 1.73
C LEU A 175 10.54 -5.69 0.39
N ALA A 176 11.11 -5.05 -0.63
CA ALA A 176 11.33 -5.71 -1.90
C ALA A 176 12.67 -5.36 -2.54
N ASN A 177 13.23 -6.31 -3.26
CA ASN A 177 14.42 -6.16 -4.09
C ASN A 177 15.59 -5.48 -3.33
N SER A 178 15.84 -5.93 -2.07
CA SER A 178 16.71 -5.23 -1.13
C SER A 178 17.71 -6.16 -0.47
N VAL A 179 18.86 -5.62 -0.09
CA VAL A 179 19.91 -6.30 0.65
C VAL A 179 20.01 -5.73 2.05
N VAL A 180 20.07 -6.59 3.06
CA VAL A 180 20.37 -6.25 4.44
C VAL A 180 21.56 -7.09 4.88
N ASP A 181 22.73 -6.48 5.04
CA ASP A 181 23.96 -7.21 5.36
C ASP A 181 23.91 -7.84 6.77
N GLY A 182 23.21 -7.19 7.69
CA GLY A 182 23.00 -7.66 9.07
C GLY A 182 21.67 -8.38 9.28
N GLU A 183 21.11 -8.24 10.48
CA GLU A 183 19.83 -8.82 10.85
C GLU A 183 18.66 -7.89 10.47
N ALA A 184 17.72 -8.40 9.70
CA ALA A 184 16.41 -7.78 9.53
C ALA A 184 15.42 -8.35 10.56
N GLY A 185 14.46 -7.54 11.05
CA GLY A 185 13.49 -8.11 11.98
C GLY A 185 12.50 -7.18 12.63
N LEU A 186 11.57 -7.82 13.35
CA LEU A 186 10.50 -7.25 14.13
C LEU A 186 10.65 -7.65 15.59
N THR A 187 10.38 -6.74 16.52
CA THR A 187 10.30 -7.07 17.96
C THR A 187 8.87 -7.42 18.35
N SER A 188 7.91 -6.57 17.99
CA SER A 188 6.50 -6.67 18.36
C SER A 188 5.56 -6.56 17.17
N GLY A 189 6.09 -6.49 15.95
CA GLY A 189 5.30 -6.37 14.73
C GLY A 189 4.38 -7.57 14.48
N GLN A 190 3.19 -7.27 14.02
CA GLN A 190 2.14 -8.28 13.78
C GLN A 190 2.44 -9.13 12.56
N GLN A 191 2.78 -8.51 11.45
CA GLN A 191 3.06 -9.15 10.17
C GLN A 191 4.11 -8.40 9.36
N TRP A 192 4.66 -9.08 8.35
CA TRP A 192 5.60 -8.47 7.42
C TRP A 192 5.69 -9.26 6.10
N PHE A 193 5.82 -8.56 4.99
CA PHE A 193 6.05 -9.15 3.69
C PHE A 193 7.42 -8.77 3.12
N THR A 194 8.13 -9.77 2.60
CA THR A 194 9.44 -9.59 1.96
C THR A 194 9.49 -10.34 0.63
N ARG A 195 9.88 -9.67 -0.44
CA ARG A 195 10.02 -10.24 -1.78
C ARG A 195 11.39 -9.94 -2.39
N ASN A 196 12.02 -10.95 -3.00
CA ASN A 196 13.30 -10.80 -3.70
C ASN A 196 14.34 -10.02 -2.87
N ALA A 197 14.61 -10.46 -1.65
CA ALA A 197 15.59 -9.83 -0.79
C ALA A 197 16.70 -10.81 -0.41
N GLU A 198 17.85 -10.26 0.01
CA GLU A 198 18.96 -10.99 0.56
C GLU A 198 19.23 -10.47 1.97
N LEU A 199 18.99 -11.31 2.97
CA LEU A 199 19.10 -10.96 4.39
C LEU A 199 20.28 -11.69 5.00
N GLY A 200 21.08 -11.03 5.84
CA GLY A 200 22.08 -11.70 6.66
C GLY A 200 21.42 -12.68 7.63
N SER A 201 20.32 -12.25 8.24
CA SER A 201 19.43 -13.10 9.04
C SER A 201 18.09 -12.41 9.28
N TRP A 202 17.13 -13.14 9.90
CA TRP A 202 15.86 -12.59 10.34
C TRP A 202 15.52 -12.97 11.76
N SER A 203 14.95 -12.03 12.52
CA SER A 203 14.44 -12.29 13.87
C SER A 203 13.05 -11.72 14.12
N GLY A 204 12.32 -12.35 15.02
CA GLY A 204 11.08 -11.86 15.60
C GLY A 204 9.85 -11.90 14.69
N GLY A 205 8.81 -11.18 15.13
CA GLY A 205 7.48 -11.10 14.52
C GLY A 205 6.46 -12.07 15.12
N ASN A 206 5.16 -11.69 15.12
CA ASN A 206 4.18 -12.35 15.98
C ASN A 206 3.16 -13.23 15.23
N TRP A 207 2.56 -12.73 14.10
CA TRP A 207 1.37 -13.38 13.56
C TRP A 207 1.53 -13.94 12.15
N ASN A 208 2.13 -13.17 11.23
CA ASN A 208 2.27 -13.57 9.85
C ASN A 208 3.50 -12.92 9.19
N ARG A 209 4.43 -13.73 8.73
CA ARG A 209 5.58 -13.29 7.95
C ARG A 209 5.69 -14.12 6.70
N THR A 210 5.74 -13.44 5.57
CA THR A 210 5.83 -14.12 4.28
C THR A 210 7.07 -13.66 3.53
N PHE A 211 7.84 -14.62 3.07
CA PHE A 211 9.08 -14.43 2.32
C PHE A 211 8.94 -15.11 0.97
N VAL A 212 9.10 -14.37 -0.12
CA VAL A 212 9.01 -14.88 -1.49
C VAL A 212 10.28 -14.55 -2.24
N GLY A 213 10.95 -15.54 -2.83
CA GLY A 213 12.20 -15.33 -3.53
C GLY A 213 13.30 -14.68 -2.68
N THR A 214 13.30 -14.91 -1.36
CA THR A 214 14.18 -14.25 -0.39
C THR A 214 15.18 -15.25 0.17
N THR A 215 16.45 -14.83 0.34
CA THR A 215 17.50 -15.61 1.00
C THR A 215 17.76 -15.10 2.42
N GLY A 216 18.39 -15.93 3.28
CA GLY A 216 18.60 -15.59 4.70
C GLY A 216 17.34 -15.61 5.55
N VAL A 217 16.33 -16.34 5.11
CA VAL A 217 15.03 -16.47 5.77
C VAL A 217 15.10 -17.37 7.02
N PRO A 218 14.12 -17.23 7.97
CA PRO A 218 14.07 -18.09 9.14
C PRO A 218 13.84 -19.57 8.77
N THR A 219 14.52 -20.46 9.49
CA THR A 219 14.41 -21.91 9.27
C THR A 219 13.35 -22.61 10.15
N VAL A 220 12.79 -21.92 11.13
CA VAL A 220 11.75 -22.48 11.99
C VAL A 220 10.46 -22.62 11.19
N PRO A 221 9.95 -23.86 11.00
CA PRO A 221 8.79 -24.09 10.17
C PRO A 221 7.48 -23.67 10.87
N TRP A 222 6.45 -23.45 10.07
CA TRP A 222 5.09 -23.29 10.53
C TRP A 222 4.57 -24.55 11.28
N PRO A 223 3.76 -24.44 12.36
CA PRO A 223 3.39 -23.21 13.08
C PRO A 223 4.33 -22.86 14.25
N GLY A 224 5.49 -23.51 14.37
CA GLY A 224 6.46 -23.23 15.43
C GLY A 224 6.96 -21.78 15.41
N ALA A 225 7.00 -21.19 14.22
CA ALA A 225 6.98 -19.75 14.03
C ALA A 225 6.05 -19.44 12.83
N PRO A 226 5.31 -18.30 12.84
CA PRO A 226 4.36 -17.98 11.78
C PRO A 226 5.06 -17.46 10.50
N ASN A 227 5.99 -18.25 9.97
CA ASN A 227 6.76 -17.96 8.77
C ASN A 227 6.19 -18.75 7.58
N THR A 228 5.91 -18.04 6.49
CA THR A 228 5.59 -18.61 5.19
C THR A 228 6.73 -18.31 4.24
N VAL A 229 7.38 -19.34 3.70
CA VAL A 229 8.50 -19.19 2.78
C VAL A 229 8.14 -19.82 1.44
N VAL A 230 8.18 -19.02 0.38
CA VAL A 230 8.07 -19.44 -1.01
C VAL A 230 9.43 -19.21 -1.67
N GLU A 231 10.05 -20.27 -2.14
CA GLU A 231 11.46 -20.26 -2.57
C GLU A 231 11.73 -19.26 -3.70
N ARG A 232 10.81 -19.15 -4.65
CA ARG A 232 10.96 -18.30 -5.83
C ARG A 232 9.75 -17.42 -6.06
N THR A 233 10.00 -16.22 -6.55
CA THR A 233 8.97 -15.32 -7.08
C THR A 233 8.55 -15.86 -8.45
N SER A 234 7.28 -16.16 -8.63
CA SER A 234 6.78 -16.86 -9.84
C SER A 234 6.95 -16.02 -11.11
N VAL A 235 6.36 -14.84 -11.12
CA VAL A 235 6.44 -13.85 -12.20
C VAL A 235 6.45 -12.46 -11.59
N ILE A 236 7.34 -11.58 -12.04
CA ILE A 236 7.42 -10.20 -11.55
C ILE A 236 8.01 -9.28 -12.61
N ARG A 237 7.47 -8.09 -12.71
CA ARG A 237 8.16 -6.90 -13.18
C ARG A 237 8.35 -6.01 -11.95
N ASP A 238 9.58 -5.58 -11.67
CA ASP A 238 9.80 -4.64 -10.57
C ASP A 238 9.27 -3.24 -10.90
N LYS A 239 9.00 -2.45 -9.86
CA LYS A 239 8.49 -1.09 -9.98
C LYS A 239 9.43 -0.23 -10.84
N PRO A 240 8.93 0.53 -11.83
CA PRO A 240 9.73 1.50 -12.55
C PRO A 240 10.20 2.64 -11.63
N PHE A 241 11.37 3.20 -11.91
CA PHE A 241 11.96 4.27 -11.11
C PHE A 241 12.72 5.30 -11.97
N LEU A 242 12.87 6.51 -11.43
CA LEU A 242 13.62 7.58 -12.08
C LEU A 242 15.13 7.33 -11.98
N VAL A 243 15.82 7.63 -13.08
CA VAL A 243 17.28 7.62 -13.19
C VAL A 243 17.74 8.93 -13.82
N VAL A 244 18.89 9.46 -13.38
CA VAL A 244 19.57 10.57 -14.01
C VAL A 244 20.97 10.14 -14.44
N ASP A 245 21.38 10.50 -15.64
CA ASP A 245 22.71 10.23 -16.15
C ASP A 245 23.72 11.36 -15.84
N GLU A 246 24.97 11.18 -16.26
CA GLU A 246 26.06 12.16 -16.07
C GLU A 246 25.84 13.50 -16.82
N MET A 247 24.91 13.55 -17.77
CA MET A 247 24.54 14.76 -18.52
C MET A 247 23.30 15.46 -17.95
N ASP A 248 22.84 15.06 -16.76
CA ASP A 248 21.58 15.52 -16.15
C ASP A 248 20.31 15.21 -16.96
N GLU A 249 20.37 14.19 -17.83
CA GLU A 249 19.21 13.71 -18.56
C GLU A 249 18.47 12.66 -17.77
N PHE A 250 17.17 12.87 -17.58
CA PHE A 250 16.31 12.00 -16.79
C PHE A 250 15.60 10.98 -17.68
N SER A 251 15.51 9.77 -17.18
CA SER A 251 14.70 8.69 -17.73
C SER A 251 13.94 7.95 -16.65
N VAL A 252 12.89 7.22 -17.03
CA VAL A 252 12.26 6.19 -16.21
C VAL A 252 12.82 4.86 -16.67
N PHE A 253 13.49 4.14 -15.78
CA PHE A 253 13.88 2.75 -16.05
C PHE A 253 12.69 1.84 -15.76
N VAL A 254 12.30 1.06 -16.73
CA VAL A 254 11.26 0.04 -16.65
C VAL A 254 11.93 -1.32 -16.64
N PRO A 255 11.98 -2.03 -15.50
CA PRO A 255 12.55 -3.37 -15.43
C PRO A 255 11.83 -4.37 -16.34
N ALA A 256 12.55 -5.34 -16.86
CA ALA A 256 11.98 -6.42 -17.66
C ALA A 256 11.05 -7.30 -16.80
N LEU A 257 10.17 -8.03 -17.47
CA LEU A 257 9.43 -9.14 -16.85
C LEU A 257 10.40 -10.27 -16.55
N ASP A 258 10.32 -10.83 -15.35
CA ASP A 258 11.17 -11.91 -14.89
C ASP A 258 10.36 -13.05 -14.27
N THR A 259 10.86 -14.25 -14.28
CA THR A 259 10.17 -15.43 -13.77
C THR A 259 11.07 -16.30 -12.91
N ALA A 260 10.49 -16.97 -11.92
CA ALA A 260 11.18 -17.90 -11.04
C ALA A 260 12.45 -17.29 -10.38
N THR A 261 12.37 -16.02 -9.94
CA THR A 261 13.50 -15.25 -9.39
C THR A 261 13.73 -15.52 -7.91
N GLN A 262 14.96 -15.28 -7.45
CA GLN A 262 15.37 -15.29 -6.05
C GLN A 262 16.51 -14.29 -5.84
N GLY A 263 16.47 -13.56 -4.72
CA GLY A 263 17.41 -12.47 -4.45
C GLY A 263 17.13 -11.21 -5.27
N VAL A 264 18.05 -10.25 -5.19
CA VAL A 264 17.90 -8.95 -5.86
C VAL A 264 18.25 -8.99 -7.34
N THR A 265 17.61 -8.13 -8.16
CA THR A 265 17.81 -8.08 -9.61
C THR A 265 19.00 -7.21 -10.04
N TRP A 266 19.43 -6.29 -9.19
CA TRP A 266 20.39 -5.21 -9.51
C TRP A 266 21.86 -5.53 -9.14
N ARG A 267 22.19 -6.75 -8.71
CA ARG A 267 23.60 -7.12 -8.40
C ARG A 267 24.44 -7.41 -9.64
N GLY A 268 23.81 -7.67 -10.77
CA GLY A 268 24.52 -7.88 -12.03
C GLY A 268 24.96 -6.57 -12.68
N ALA A 269 25.90 -6.65 -13.62
CA ALA A 269 26.37 -5.47 -14.34
C ALA A 269 25.30 -4.83 -15.25
N ASP A 270 24.30 -5.61 -15.66
CA ASP A 270 23.25 -5.20 -16.61
C ASP A 270 21.90 -5.70 -16.11
N GLU A 271 21.21 -4.91 -15.30
CA GLU A 271 19.81 -5.18 -14.99
C GLU A 271 18.97 -5.06 -16.26
N ALA A 272 18.23 -6.10 -16.62
CA ALA A 272 17.39 -6.11 -17.80
C ALA A 272 16.23 -5.13 -17.68
N GLY A 273 16.02 -4.30 -18.70
CA GLY A 273 14.96 -3.30 -18.72
C GLY A 273 15.12 -2.28 -19.85
N THR A 274 14.32 -1.23 -19.80
CA THR A 274 14.30 -0.18 -20.81
C THR A 274 14.27 1.20 -20.18
N HIS A 275 15.15 2.11 -20.64
CA HIS A 275 15.10 3.52 -20.31
C HIS A 275 14.12 4.26 -21.21
N ILE A 276 13.13 4.91 -20.64
CA ILE A 276 12.20 5.79 -21.34
C ILE A 276 12.56 7.23 -20.97
N SER A 277 13.07 8.01 -21.93
CA SER A 277 13.39 9.42 -21.70
C SER A 277 12.21 10.18 -21.11
N ILE A 278 12.47 11.05 -20.14
CA ILE A 278 11.43 11.88 -19.52
C ILE A 278 10.71 12.78 -20.55
N SER A 279 11.32 13.06 -21.68
CA SER A 279 10.69 13.78 -22.79
C SER A 279 9.51 13.06 -23.44
N LYS A 280 9.38 11.75 -23.20
CA LYS A 280 8.23 10.92 -23.62
C LYS A 280 7.07 10.96 -22.60
N PHE A 281 7.29 11.57 -21.46
CA PHE A 281 6.26 11.73 -20.43
C PHE A 281 5.57 13.09 -20.55
N HIS A 282 4.30 13.12 -20.28
CA HIS A 282 3.58 14.31 -19.85
C HIS A 282 3.76 14.44 -18.35
N MET A 283 4.42 15.51 -17.90
CA MET A 283 4.49 15.84 -16.48
C MET A 283 3.23 16.59 -16.10
N ALA A 284 2.36 15.92 -15.35
CA ALA A 284 1.13 16.51 -14.87
C ALA A 284 1.34 17.24 -13.55
N PHE A 285 0.73 18.41 -13.40
CA PHE A 285 0.78 19.22 -12.20
C PHE A 285 -0.64 19.45 -11.67
N PRO A 286 -0.91 19.23 -10.37
CA PRO A 286 -2.28 19.24 -9.84
C PRO A 286 -2.99 20.59 -9.99
N GLN A 287 -2.24 21.70 -10.07
CA GLN A 287 -2.80 23.04 -10.25
C GLN A 287 -3.09 23.41 -11.71
N ASN A 288 -2.62 22.62 -12.68
CA ASN A 288 -2.69 22.96 -14.11
C ASN A 288 -3.42 21.91 -14.94
N ASP A 289 -3.32 20.62 -14.52
CA ASP A 289 -3.82 19.49 -15.29
C ASP A 289 -5.19 19.01 -14.78
N THR A 290 -6.02 18.62 -15.73
CA THR A 290 -7.33 18.02 -15.53
C THR A 290 -7.33 16.60 -16.11
N ALA A 291 -8.36 15.81 -15.86
CA ALA A 291 -8.53 14.51 -16.51
C ALA A 291 -8.45 14.65 -18.04
N ALA A 292 -9.04 15.70 -18.60
CA ALA A 292 -9.04 15.94 -20.05
C ALA A 292 -7.63 16.20 -20.60
N SER A 293 -6.79 17.01 -19.94
CA SER A 293 -5.42 17.28 -20.41
C SER A 293 -4.51 16.05 -20.30
N ILE A 294 -4.65 15.28 -19.21
CA ILE A 294 -3.93 14.02 -19.02
C ILE A 294 -4.34 13.00 -20.09
N ASN A 295 -5.63 12.83 -20.34
CA ASN A 295 -6.15 11.92 -21.36
C ASN A 295 -5.69 12.31 -22.76
N ALA A 296 -5.68 13.59 -23.11
CA ALA A 296 -5.17 14.08 -24.39
C ALA A 296 -3.67 13.74 -24.57
N ALA A 297 -2.87 13.81 -23.49
CA ALA A 297 -1.46 13.41 -23.53
C ALA A 297 -1.30 11.88 -23.73
N LEU A 298 -2.12 11.07 -23.05
CA LEU A 298 -2.16 9.62 -23.21
C LEU A 298 -2.55 9.21 -24.63
N GLU A 299 -3.59 9.83 -25.19
CA GLU A 299 -4.03 9.62 -26.58
C GLU A 299 -2.96 10.02 -27.61
N ALA A 300 -2.19 11.08 -27.32
CA ALA A 300 -1.03 11.49 -28.12
C ALA A 300 0.18 10.55 -27.98
N GLY A 301 0.08 9.47 -27.20
CA GLY A 301 1.11 8.45 -27.03
C GLY A 301 2.19 8.81 -26.01
N LYS A 302 1.93 9.75 -25.10
CA LYS A 302 2.81 10.04 -23.97
C LYS A 302 2.55 9.05 -22.84
N HIS A 303 3.58 8.79 -22.04
CA HIS A 303 3.45 8.30 -20.68
C HIS A 303 3.07 9.47 -19.76
N VAL A 304 2.68 9.20 -18.52
CA VAL A 304 2.31 10.24 -17.55
C VAL A 304 3.17 10.13 -16.30
N LEU A 305 3.72 11.25 -15.86
CA LEU A 305 4.35 11.43 -14.56
C LEU A 305 3.53 12.44 -13.76
N LEU A 306 2.84 11.96 -12.73
CA LEU A 306 2.07 12.80 -11.81
C LEU A 306 3.02 13.38 -10.76
N THR A 307 3.16 14.71 -10.71
CA THR A 307 3.97 15.37 -9.68
C THR A 307 3.27 15.36 -8.33
N PRO A 308 3.98 15.54 -7.20
CA PRO A 308 3.38 15.46 -5.88
C PRO A 308 2.25 16.45 -5.67
N GLY A 309 1.06 15.93 -5.33
CA GLY A 309 -0.12 16.74 -5.04
C GLY A 309 -1.41 15.92 -5.09
N VAL A 310 -2.53 16.62 -4.97
CA VAL A 310 -3.87 16.07 -5.03
C VAL A 310 -4.56 16.55 -6.30
N TYR A 311 -5.03 15.62 -7.12
CA TYR A 311 -5.68 15.85 -8.41
C TYR A 311 -7.18 15.60 -8.26
N GLU A 312 -7.98 16.63 -8.35
CA GLU A 312 -9.43 16.53 -8.41
C GLU A 312 -9.87 16.25 -9.85
N LEU A 313 -10.50 15.10 -10.08
CA LEU A 313 -10.81 14.61 -11.42
C LEU A 313 -12.31 14.72 -11.71
N ASP A 314 -12.66 15.37 -12.79
CA ASP A 314 -14.04 15.47 -13.32
C ASP A 314 -14.41 14.30 -14.26
N ASP A 315 -13.41 13.54 -14.72
CA ASP A 315 -13.55 12.29 -15.47
C ASP A 315 -12.41 11.33 -15.12
N ALA A 316 -12.51 10.08 -15.54
CA ALA A 316 -11.46 9.08 -15.34
C ALA A 316 -10.21 9.37 -16.18
N ILE A 317 -9.04 9.08 -15.64
CA ILE A 317 -7.82 8.91 -16.44
C ILE A 317 -7.94 7.59 -17.20
N ARG A 318 -7.81 7.62 -18.55
CA ARG A 318 -8.02 6.49 -19.44
C ARG A 318 -6.72 6.05 -20.10
N VAL A 319 -6.30 4.82 -19.82
CA VAL A 319 -5.07 4.25 -20.36
C VAL A 319 -5.42 3.17 -21.39
N SER A 320 -5.31 3.51 -22.68
CA SER A 320 -5.77 2.65 -23.79
C SER A 320 -4.64 2.09 -24.67
N ARG A 321 -3.37 2.47 -24.40
CA ARG A 321 -2.26 2.08 -25.27
C ARG A 321 -1.34 1.09 -24.60
N PRO A 322 -0.91 0.03 -25.32
CA PRO A 322 0.08 -0.92 -24.81
C PRO A 322 1.36 -0.24 -24.31
N GLY A 323 1.96 -0.78 -23.24
CA GLY A 323 3.22 -0.32 -22.70
C GLY A 323 3.21 1.08 -22.07
N THR A 324 2.03 1.65 -21.82
CA THR A 324 1.90 2.98 -21.20
C THR A 324 2.27 2.93 -19.72
N VAL A 325 3.10 3.88 -19.29
CA VAL A 325 3.47 4.06 -17.87
C VAL A 325 2.73 5.28 -17.31
N VAL A 326 2.00 5.08 -16.21
CA VAL A 326 1.46 6.15 -15.36
C VAL A 326 2.12 6.02 -14.00
N MET A 327 2.97 6.99 -13.65
CA MET A 327 3.74 6.95 -12.41
C MET A 327 3.52 8.22 -11.59
N GLY A 328 3.34 8.08 -10.28
CA GLY A 328 3.25 9.19 -9.34
C GLY A 328 4.55 9.38 -8.55
N LEU A 329 4.89 10.63 -8.25
CA LEU A 329 5.90 11.02 -7.28
C LEU A 329 5.24 11.51 -6.00
N GLY A 330 5.87 11.21 -4.85
CA GLY A 330 5.42 11.69 -3.55
C GLY A 330 3.99 11.25 -3.20
N LEU A 331 3.55 10.08 -3.67
CA LEU A 331 2.20 9.57 -3.46
C LEU A 331 1.12 10.49 -4.05
N ALA A 332 1.32 10.96 -5.29
CA ALA A 332 0.32 11.73 -6.02
C ALA A 332 -1.07 11.08 -5.88
N THR A 333 -2.07 11.87 -5.49
CA THR A 333 -3.38 11.36 -5.09
C THR A 333 -4.44 11.81 -6.08
N LEU A 334 -5.25 10.88 -6.57
CA LEU A 334 -6.37 11.13 -7.48
C LEU A 334 -7.68 11.08 -6.70
N ILE A 335 -8.60 12.03 -6.94
CA ILE A 335 -9.93 12.09 -6.31
C ILE A 335 -11.00 12.29 -7.36
N PRO A 336 -11.81 11.27 -7.71
CA PRO A 336 -12.93 11.45 -8.62
C PRO A 336 -14.03 12.30 -7.97
N GLN A 337 -14.47 13.37 -8.65
CA GLN A 337 -15.45 14.32 -8.12
C GLN A 337 -16.89 14.04 -8.58
N THR A 338 -17.06 13.19 -9.60
CA THR A 338 -18.34 13.02 -10.32
C THR A 338 -18.96 11.63 -10.17
N GLY A 339 -18.46 10.82 -9.21
CA GLY A 339 -18.93 9.44 -9.01
C GLY A 339 -18.50 8.47 -10.11
N LYS A 340 -17.51 8.86 -10.93
CA LYS A 340 -16.85 7.98 -11.90
C LYS A 340 -15.62 7.31 -11.26
N GLU A 341 -14.98 6.43 -12.01
CA GLU A 341 -13.67 5.88 -11.69
C GLU A 341 -12.60 7.00 -11.69
N ALA A 342 -11.53 6.84 -10.90
CA ALA A 342 -10.37 7.73 -10.98
C ALA A 342 -9.42 7.34 -12.14
N LEU A 343 -9.25 6.02 -12.35
CA LEU A 343 -8.38 5.48 -13.40
C LEU A 343 -8.99 4.21 -13.99
N VAL A 344 -9.00 4.13 -15.31
CA VAL A 344 -9.44 2.95 -16.05
C VAL A 344 -8.42 2.58 -17.13
N THR A 345 -8.25 1.30 -17.39
CA THR A 345 -7.44 0.82 -18.52
C THR A 345 -8.30 0.02 -19.48
N GLU A 346 -7.91 0.02 -20.75
CA GLU A 346 -8.38 -0.99 -21.70
C GLU A 346 -7.61 -2.30 -21.50
N ASP A 347 -8.09 -3.37 -22.11
CA ASP A 347 -7.49 -4.71 -22.08
C ASP A 347 -6.34 -4.82 -23.08
N VAL A 348 -5.22 -4.15 -22.77
CA VAL A 348 -4.02 -4.10 -23.61
C VAL A 348 -2.76 -4.43 -22.82
N PRO A 349 -1.71 -5.03 -23.46
CA PRO A 349 -0.53 -5.52 -22.74
C PRO A 349 0.36 -4.41 -22.19
N GLY A 350 1.04 -4.69 -21.09
CA GLY A 350 2.18 -3.94 -20.59
C GLY A 350 1.88 -2.57 -19.98
N ILE A 351 0.65 -2.27 -19.63
CA ILE A 351 0.33 -1.05 -18.86
C ILE A 351 0.98 -1.13 -17.48
N ILE A 352 1.59 -0.04 -17.05
CA ILE A 352 2.22 0.06 -15.72
C ILE A 352 1.65 1.24 -14.97
N ILE A 353 1.10 0.99 -13.79
CA ILE A 353 0.61 2.00 -12.85
C ILE A 353 1.46 1.93 -11.58
N ALA A 354 2.11 3.03 -11.19
CA ALA A 354 3.05 2.98 -10.06
C ALA A 354 3.00 4.23 -9.16
N GLY A 355 3.09 4.03 -7.84
CA GLY A 355 3.34 5.08 -6.85
C GLY A 355 2.22 6.11 -6.70
N ILE A 356 0.95 5.71 -6.85
CA ILE A 356 -0.22 6.59 -6.75
C ILE A 356 -1.16 6.20 -5.63
N MET A 357 -1.90 7.18 -5.14
CA MET A 357 -3.04 6.98 -4.25
C MET A 357 -4.34 7.38 -4.92
N ILE A 358 -5.42 6.73 -4.55
CA ILE A 358 -6.77 7.14 -4.93
C ILE A 358 -7.60 7.31 -3.67
N ASP A 359 -8.18 8.50 -3.49
CA ASP A 359 -9.19 8.77 -2.47
C ASP A 359 -10.58 8.78 -3.09
N ALA A 360 -11.54 8.12 -2.46
CA ALA A 360 -12.92 8.20 -2.89
C ALA A 360 -13.47 9.62 -2.74
N GLY A 361 -14.18 10.10 -3.76
CA GLY A 361 -14.88 11.37 -3.72
C GLY A 361 -16.22 11.32 -2.95
N LEU A 362 -16.90 12.46 -2.85
CA LEU A 362 -18.20 12.57 -2.19
C LEU A 362 -19.31 11.82 -2.93
N GLU A 363 -19.28 11.85 -4.25
CA GLU A 363 -20.18 11.08 -5.10
C GLU A 363 -19.68 9.63 -5.17
N THR A 364 -20.59 8.67 -4.95
CA THR A 364 -20.23 7.25 -4.92
C THR A 364 -19.77 6.75 -6.29
N SER A 365 -18.54 6.27 -6.37
CA SER A 365 -18.01 5.59 -7.56
C SER A 365 -18.38 4.10 -7.57
N PRO A 366 -18.70 3.48 -8.72
CA PRO A 366 -18.90 2.04 -8.80
C PRO A 366 -17.59 1.28 -8.46
N MET A 367 -16.47 1.82 -8.89
CA MET A 367 -15.13 1.41 -8.51
C MET A 367 -14.17 2.60 -8.64
N LEU A 368 -13.04 2.57 -7.95
CA LEU A 368 -12.07 3.67 -8.03
C LEU A 368 -11.01 3.41 -9.11
N ILE A 369 -10.61 2.16 -9.28
CA ILE A 369 -9.64 1.71 -10.30
C ILE A 369 -10.22 0.50 -11.03
N GLN A 370 -10.14 0.54 -12.36
CA GLN A 370 -10.50 -0.60 -13.22
C GLN A 370 -9.34 -0.96 -14.14
N ILE A 371 -8.93 -2.22 -14.14
CA ILE A 371 -7.89 -2.76 -15.03
C ILE A 371 -8.56 -3.71 -16.02
N GLY A 372 -8.64 -3.28 -17.27
CA GLY A 372 -9.43 -3.92 -18.32
C GLY A 372 -10.93 -3.65 -18.20
N GLU A 373 -11.62 -3.58 -19.31
CA GLU A 373 -13.09 -3.47 -19.37
C GLU A 373 -13.76 -4.77 -18.94
N GLU A 374 -15.04 -4.69 -18.59
CA GLU A 374 -15.83 -5.87 -18.26
C GLU A 374 -15.90 -6.83 -19.45
N GLY A 375 -15.55 -8.09 -19.22
CA GLY A 375 -15.47 -9.12 -20.25
C GLY A 375 -14.14 -9.14 -21.02
N ALA A 376 -13.11 -8.46 -20.54
CA ALA A 376 -11.74 -8.62 -21.03
C ALA A 376 -11.32 -10.10 -21.10
N ASP A 377 -10.71 -10.52 -22.21
CA ASP A 377 -10.39 -11.94 -22.51
C ASP A 377 -9.09 -12.07 -23.34
N ASN A 378 -8.22 -11.05 -23.35
CA ASN A 378 -6.95 -11.11 -24.06
C ASN A 378 -5.85 -11.75 -23.19
N ASP A 379 -5.03 -12.60 -23.80
CA ASP A 379 -3.82 -13.17 -23.19
C ASP A 379 -2.71 -12.11 -23.16
N HIS A 380 -2.22 -11.80 -21.97
CA HIS A 380 -1.14 -10.84 -21.74
C HIS A 380 0.08 -11.47 -21.07
N SER A 381 0.19 -12.80 -21.05
CA SER A 381 1.24 -13.56 -20.36
C SER A 381 2.67 -13.14 -20.75
N ASP A 382 2.88 -12.76 -22.01
CA ASP A 382 4.18 -12.28 -22.50
C ASP A 382 4.54 -10.86 -22.02
N ASN A 383 3.53 -10.03 -21.71
CA ASN A 383 3.72 -8.65 -21.27
C ASN A 383 2.53 -8.18 -20.39
N PRO A 384 2.41 -8.69 -19.18
CA PRO A 384 1.31 -8.40 -18.28
C PRO A 384 1.23 -6.91 -17.90
N ALA A 385 0.01 -6.44 -17.65
CA ALA A 385 -0.17 -5.18 -16.94
C ALA A 385 0.31 -5.31 -15.49
N SER A 386 0.84 -4.22 -14.91
CA SER A 386 1.37 -4.27 -13.55
C SER A 386 1.06 -3.02 -12.74
N LEU A 387 0.71 -3.22 -11.45
CA LEU A 387 0.44 -2.18 -10.48
C LEU A 387 1.48 -2.27 -9.36
N HIS A 388 2.11 -1.14 -9.02
CA HIS A 388 3.16 -1.09 -7.99
C HIS A 388 2.90 0.04 -7.00
N ASP A 389 2.79 -0.26 -5.71
CA ASP A 389 2.52 0.76 -4.67
C ASP A 389 1.30 1.62 -5.04
N VAL A 390 0.21 0.96 -5.40
CA VAL A 390 -1.07 1.60 -5.72
C VAL A 390 -2.00 1.44 -4.54
N PHE A 391 -2.40 2.57 -3.96
CA PHE A 391 -3.19 2.59 -2.73
C PHE A 391 -4.55 3.22 -2.94
N CYS A 392 -5.55 2.72 -2.23
CA CYS A 392 -6.91 3.21 -2.29
C CYS A 392 -7.44 3.51 -0.90
N ARG A 393 -8.14 4.64 -0.75
CA ARG A 393 -8.71 5.06 0.51
C ARG A 393 -10.15 5.54 0.36
N VAL A 394 -11.05 5.02 1.19
CA VAL A 394 -12.46 5.44 1.26
C VAL A 394 -12.73 6.05 2.63
N GLY A 395 -12.80 7.38 2.72
CA GLY A 395 -12.84 8.12 3.99
C GLY A 395 -11.44 8.43 4.52
N GLY A 396 -11.35 8.96 5.73
CA GLY A 396 -10.10 9.28 6.42
C GLY A 396 -9.63 10.72 6.17
N ALA A 397 -9.10 11.05 5.00
CA ALA A 397 -8.71 12.43 4.68
C ALA A 397 -9.92 13.34 4.39
N LEU A 398 -10.93 12.80 3.74
CA LEU A 398 -12.21 13.46 3.46
C LEU A 398 -13.32 12.40 3.47
N PRO A 399 -14.58 12.79 3.67
CA PRO A 399 -15.69 11.87 3.45
C PRO A 399 -15.72 11.41 1.99
N GLY A 400 -15.96 10.11 1.76
CA GLY A 400 -16.03 9.56 0.41
C GLY A 400 -16.68 8.19 0.42
N SER A 401 -17.14 7.72 -0.73
CA SER A 401 -17.74 6.40 -0.89
C SER A 401 -17.46 5.79 -2.26
N ALA A 402 -17.37 4.45 -2.31
CA ALA A 402 -17.25 3.68 -3.54
C ALA A 402 -17.82 2.27 -3.32
N ASP A 403 -18.31 1.61 -4.37
CA ASP A 403 -18.72 0.22 -4.21
C ASP A 403 -17.49 -0.71 -4.13
N ALA A 404 -16.45 -0.46 -4.94
CA ALA A 404 -15.18 -1.19 -4.86
C ALA A 404 -13.97 -0.24 -5.00
N CYS A 405 -12.82 -0.63 -4.46
CA CYS A 405 -11.57 0.09 -4.69
C CYS A 405 -10.90 -0.31 -6.02
N LEU A 406 -10.58 -1.57 -6.18
CA LEU A 406 -9.86 -2.09 -7.34
C LEU A 406 -10.64 -3.26 -7.96
N VAL A 407 -10.90 -3.15 -9.26
CA VAL A 407 -11.48 -4.23 -10.06
C VAL A 407 -10.49 -4.59 -11.17
N ILE A 408 -10.12 -5.87 -11.24
CA ILE A 408 -9.20 -6.41 -12.25
C ILE A 408 -10.00 -7.36 -13.15
N ASN A 409 -10.21 -6.95 -14.40
CA ASN A 409 -10.90 -7.75 -15.41
C ASN A 409 -9.92 -8.40 -16.40
N SER A 410 -8.79 -7.75 -16.70
CA SER A 410 -7.76 -8.32 -17.59
C SER A 410 -7.08 -9.53 -16.98
N HIS A 411 -6.65 -10.44 -17.85
CA HIS A 411 -5.81 -11.58 -17.48
C HIS A 411 -4.36 -11.17 -17.20
N ASP A 412 -3.60 -12.06 -16.53
CA ASP A 412 -2.14 -11.99 -16.31
C ASP A 412 -1.67 -10.79 -15.45
N VAL A 413 -2.54 -9.99 -14.88
CA VAL A 413 -2.16 -8.77 -14.15
C VAL A 413 -1.28 -9.08 -12.93
N ILE A 414 -0.20 -8.32 -12.77
CA ILE A 414 0.68 -8.37 -11.60
C ILE A 414 0.36 -7.18 -10.69
N VAL A 415 0.08 -7.43 -9.41
CA VAL A 415 -0.04 -6.39 -8.39
C VAL A 415 1.08 -6.59 -7.36
N ASP A 416 1.97 -5.60 -7.26
CA ASP A 416 3.12 -5.65 -6.37
C ASP A 416 3.01 -4.54 -5.31
N HIS A 417 2.40 -4.89 -4.21
CA HIS A 417 2.07 -4.06 -3.06
C HIS A 417 0.89 -3.11 -3.29
N THR A 418 -0.18 -3.37 -2.59
CA THR A 418 -1.36 -2.51 -2.52
C THR A 418 -1.95 -2.49 -1.12
N TRP A 419 -2.49 -1.34 -0.70
CA TRP A 419 -3.36 -1.22 0.46
C TRP A 419 -4.68 -0.59 0.05
N LEU A 420 -5.73 -1.36 0.20
CA LEU A 420 -7.10 -0.96 -0.06
C LEU A 420 -7.78 -0.79 1.30
N TRP A 421 -8.17 0.44 1.61
CA TRP A 421 -8.58 0.79 2.96
C TRP A 421 -9.90 1.58 2.98
N ARG A 422 -10.91 0.99 3.58
CA ARG A 422 -12.06 1.75 4.06
C ARG A 422 -11.70 2.29 5.43
N ALA A 423 -11.55 3.61 5.55
CA ALA A 423 -11.05 4.23 6.76
C ALA A 423 -11.89 3.88 8.00
N ASP A 424 -11.23 3.43 9.05
CA ASP A 424 -11.80 3.17 10.37
C ASP A 424 -11.68 4.39 11.31
N HIS A 425 -10.94 5.40 10.90
CA HIS A 425 -10.77 6.68 11.60
C HIS A 425 -10.55 7.84 10.63
N GLY A 426 -10.58 9.06 11.14
CA GLY A 426 -10.47 10.29 10.33
C GLY A 426 -11.82 10.79 9.82
N ALA A 427 -11.79 11.66 8.81
CA ALA A 427 -12.98 12.31 8.28
C ALA A 427 -13.91 11.32 7.56
N GLY A 428 -15.18 11.31 7.93
CA GLY A 428 -16.20 10.46 7.33
C GLY A 428 -16.15 8.97 7.72
N ALA A 429 -15.25 8.56 8.62
CA ALA A 429 -15.13 7.17 9.05
C ALA A 429 -16.32 6.72 9.92
N GLN A 430 -17.42 6.32 9.27
CA GLN A 430 -18.66 5.84 9.90
C GLN A 430 -19.36 4.87 8.96
N TRP A 431 -20.01 3.83 9.50
CA TRP A 431 -20.71 2.78 8.76
C TRP A 431 -21.61 3.27 7.62
N GLY A 432 -22.34 4.36 7.83
CA GLY A 432 -23.29 4.91 6.85
C GLY A 432 -22.71 6.02 5.96
N VAL A 433 -21.47 6.45 6.17
CA VAL A 433 -20.84 7.59 5.48
C VAL A 433 -19.82 7.11 4.44
N ASN A 434 -18.71 6.53 4.87
CA ASN A 434 -17.72 5.96 3.97
C ASN A 434 -18.10 4.54 3.54
N ARG A 435 -19.18 4.45 2.77
CA ARG A 435 -19.68 3.16 2.30
C ARG A 435 -18.74 2.59 1.25
N ALA A 436 -18.33 1.34 1.47
CA ALA A 436 -17.57 0.59 0.50
C ALA A 436 -17.84 -0.91 0.71
N LYS A 437 -18.24 -1.61 -0.35
CA LYS A 437 -18.60 -3.03 -0.27
C LYS A 437 -17.36 -3.91 -0.29
N ASN A 438 -16.52 -3.74 -1.32
CA ASN A 438 -15.36 -4.60 -1.56
C ASN A 438 -14.08 -3.77 -1.73
N GLY A 439 -12.96 -4.28 -1.25
CA GLY A 439 -11.65 -3.70 -1.53
C GLY A 439 -11.16 -4.12 -2.91
N LEU A 440 -11.14 -5.41 -3.17
CA LEU A 440 -10.64 -6.01 -4.40
C LEU A 440 -11.67 -6.97 -5.01
N ILE A 441 -11.89 -6.83 -6.32
CA ILE A 441 -12.62 -7.80 -7.15
C ILE A 441 -11.69 -8.22 -8.30
N VAL A 442 -11.44 -9.52 -8.44
CA VAL A 442 -10.61 -10.07 -9.52
C VAL A 442 -11.48 -10.97 -10.39
N ASN A 443 -11.69 -10.54 -11.64
CA ASN A 443 -12.42 -11.30 -12.65
C ASN A 443 -11.48 -11.96 -13.67
N GLY A 444 -10.29 -11.37 -13.86
CA GLY A 444 -9.28 -11.89 -14.78
C GLY A 444 -8.60 -13.16 -14.27
N ASP A 445 -8.21 -14.01 -15.21
CA ASP A 445 -7.43 -15.22 -14.97
C ASP A 445 -5.94 -14.91 -14.78
N ASP A 446 -5.18 -15.83 -14.18
CA ASP A 446 -3.72 -15.78 -14.02
C ASP A 446 -3.20 -14.52 -13.28
N VAL A 447 -4.05 -13.84 -12.52
CA VAL A 447 -3.66 -12.65 -11.76
C VAL A 447 -2.76 -13.05 -10.58
N THR A 448 -1.63 -12.35 -10.45
CA THR A 448 -0.64 -12.58 -9.38
C THR A 448 -0.49 -11.35 -8.50
N ILE A 449 -0.65 -11.52 -7.17
CA ILE A 449 -0.59 -10.42 -6.21
C ILE A 449 0.47 -10.70 -5.13
N TYR A 450 1.35 -9.72 -4.91
CA TYR A 450 2.36 -9.72 -3.85
C TYR A 450 2.05 -8.61 -2.85
N GLY A 451 1.90 -8.95 -1.55
CA GLY A 451 1.68 -7.94 -0.51
C GLY A 451 0.33 -7.23 -0.63
N LEU A 452 -0.77 -7.98 -0.51
CA LEU A 452 -2.14 -7.48 -0.49
C LEU A 452 -2.56 -7.14 0.94
N PHE A 453 -2.74 -5.84 1.22
CA PHE A 453 -3.38 -5.33 2.43
C PHE A 453 -4.78 -4.85 2.06
N ASN A 454 -5.83 -5.34 2.74
CA ASN A 454 -7.22 -5.08 2.34
C ASN A 454 -8.13 -5.04 3.57
N GLU A 455 -8.68 -3.86 3.91
CA GLU A 455 -9.20 -3.62 5.25
C GLU A 455 -10.53 -2.87 5.29
N HIS A 456 -11.39 -3.33 6.21
CA HIS A 456 -12.59 -2.68 6.72
C HIS A 456 -13.76 -2.53 5.75
N PHE A 457 -13.74 -3.14 4.58
CA PHE A 457 -14.87 -3.12 3.64
C PHE A 457 -16.09 -3.82 4.23
N GLN A 458 -17.27 -3.34 3.87
CA GLN A 458 -18.53 -3.74 4.51
C GLN A 458 -19.02 -5.13 4.11
N GLU A 459 -18.58 -5.63 2.95
CA GLU A 459 -18.83 -6.98 2.45
C GLU A 459 -17.50 -7.76 2.39
N HIS A 460 -17.24 -8.54 1.34
CA HIS A 460 -15.97 -9.24 1.18
C HIS A 460 -14.82 -8.25 0.95
N GLN A 461 -13.72 -8.40 1.71
CA GLN A 461 -12.55 -7.58 1.45
C GLN A 461 -11.99 -7.91 0.06
N THR A 462 -11.90 -9.21 -0.25
CA THR A 462 -11.45 -9.73 -1.55
C THR A 462 -12.48 -10.70 -2.11
N LEU A 463 -12.95 -10.44 -3.34
CA LEU A 463 -13.79 -11.34 -4.12
C LEU A 463 -13.01 -11.80 -5.35
N TRP A 464 -12.79 -13.10 -5.47
CA TRP A 464 -11.99 -13.70 -6.54
C TRP A 464 -12.83 -14.57 -7.44
N ASN A 465 -12.99 -14.18 -8.70
CA ASN A 465 -13.77 -14.87 -9.72
C ASN A 465 -12.92 -15.53 -10.82
N GLY A 466 -11.66 -15.08 -11.01
CA GLY A 466 -10.77 -15.57 -12.06
C GLY A 466 -10.10 -16.91 -11.71
N GLU A 467 -9.70 -17.64 -12.73
CA GLU A 467 -8.97 -18.90 -12.60
C GLU A 467 -7.46 -18.68 -12.38
N ARG A 468 -6.79 -19.68 -11.82
CA ARG A 468 -5.32 -19.77 -11.65
C ARG A 468 -4.68 -18.58 -10.94
N GLY A 469 -5.44 -17.87 -10.10
CA GLY A 469 -4.93 -16.75 -9.33
C GLY A 469 -3.91 -17.16 -8.28
N SER A 470 -2.98 -16.24 -7.99
CA SER A 470 -1.92 -16.43 -6.98
C SER A 470 -1.79 -15.22 -6.07
N VAL A 471 -1.85 -15.41 -4.74
CA VAL A 471 -1.68 -14.35 -3.75
C VAL A 471 -0.58 -14.71 -2.76
N TYR A 472 0.47 -13.90 -2.72
CA TYR A 472 1.57 -14.04 -1.80
C TYR A 472 1.50 -12.94 -0.74
N PHE A 473 1.15 -13.31 0.46
CA PHE A 473 0.83 -12.48 1.60
C PHE A 473 -0.51 -11.72 1.46
N TYR A 474 -1.40 -12.03 2.35
CA TYR A 474 -2.67 -11.35 2.55
C TYR A 474 -2.78 -10.86 3.99
N GLN A 475 -3.00 -9.56 4.17
CA GLN A 475 -3.33 -9.00 5.48
C GLN A 475 -4.68 -8.32 5.37
N SER A 476 -5.57 -8.64 6.29
CA SER A 476 -6.92 -8.11 6.28
C SER A 476 -7.44 -7.86 7.68
N GLU A 477 -8.01 -6.71 7.84
CA GLU A 477 -8.82 -6.37 8.99
C GLU A 477 -10.28 -6.22 8.53
N ILE A 478 -11.15 -7.07 9.09
CA ILE A 478 -12.57 -6.98 8.77
C ILE A 478 -13.18 -5.75 9.45
N PRO A 479 -14.33 -5.20 8.98
CA PRO A 479 -14.83 -3.92 9.48
C PRO A 479 -14.97 -3.91 11.00
N TYR A 480 -14.53 -2.85 11.64
CA TYR A 480 -14.56 -2.66 13.09
C TYR A 480 -15.91 -2.19 13.60
N ASP A 481 -16.73 -1.61 12.70
CA ASP A 481 -17.91 -0.82 13.00
C ASP A 481 -19.27 -1.38 12.54
N PRO A 482 -19.45 -2.72 12.31
CA PRO A 482 -20.79 -3.24 12.03
C PRO A 482 -21.77 -2.86 13.16
N PRO A 483 -22.91 -2.23 12.85
CA PRO A 483 -23.81 -1.73 13.89
C PRO A 483 -24.42 -2.86 14.74
N SER A 484 -24.60 -4.02 14.14
CA SER A 484 -25.05 -5.25 14.81
C SER A 484 -24.83 -6.45 13.91
N GLN A 485 -24.86 -7.66 14.48
CA GLN A 485 -24.83 -8.89 13.67
C GLN A 485 -25.96 -8.94 12.61
N LYS A 486 -27.17 -8.48 13.00
CA LYS A 486 -28.33 -8.49 12.08
C LYS A 486 -28.11 -7.57 10.85
N GLN A 487 -27.33 -6.51 10.99
CA GLN A 487 -27.03 -5.56 9.91
C GLN A 487 -25.77 -5.95 9.12
N TRP A 488 -25.08 -6.99 9.54
CA TRP A 488 -23.88 -7.48 8.88
C TRP A 488 -23.95 -8.99 8.70
N MET A 489 -24.68 -9.40 7.66
CA MET A 489 -24.96 -10.79 7.30
C MET A 489 -24.77 -11.01 5.81
N ASP A 490 -24.13 -12.10 5.41
CA ASP A 490 -24.13 -12.64 4.04
C ASP A 490 -25.22 -13.73 3.95
N GLY A 491 -26.44 -13.34 3.56
CA GLY A 491 -27.60 -14.20 3.64
C GLY A 491 -27.88 -14.66 5.07
N GLU A 492 -27.76 -15.95 5.33
CA GLU A 492 -27.92 -16.55 6.68
C GLU A 492 -26.58 -16.63 7.46
N LYS A 493 -25.45 -16.34 6.83
CA LYS A 493 -24.14 -16.41 7.45
C LYS A 493 -23.84 -15.13 8.23
N LYS A 494 -23.15 -15.29 9.36
CA LYS A 494 -22.67 -14.18 10.18
C LYS A 494 -21.48 -13.48 9.52
N GLY A 495 -21.69 -12.27 9.03
CA GLY A 495 -20.68 -11.46 8.36
C GLY A 495 -20.30 -11.97 6.97
N TYR A 496 -19.41 -11.28 6.33
CA TYR A 496 -18.86 -11.59 5.01
C TYR A 496 -17.43 -12.10 5.17
N ALA A 497 -17.12 -13.27 4.60
CA ALA A 497 -15.75 -13.78 4.58
C ALA A 497 -14.80 -12.72 4.05
N SER A 498 -13.64 -12.56 4.71
CA SER A 498 -12.65 -11.58 4.26
C SER A 498 -12.16 -11.89 2.84
N TYR A 499 -11.90 -13.16 2.57
CA TYR A 499 -11.47 -13.64 1.26
C TYR A 499 -12.49 -14.66 0.74
N LYS A 500 -13.08 -14.36 -0.43
CA LYS A 500 -14.03 -15.28 -1.08
C LYS A 500 -13.57 -15.62 -2.49
N VAL A 501 -13.41 -16.91 -2.75
CA VAL A 501 -13.22 -17.46 -4.09
C VAL A 501 -14.58 -17.96 -4.58
N ALA A 502 -14.96 -17.58 -5.80
CA ALA A 502 -16.25 -17.98 -6.37
C ALA A 502 -16.34 -19.49 -6.60
N ASP A 503 -17.55 -20.05 -6.48
CA ASP A 503 -17.79 -21.49 -6.50
C ASP A 503 -17.39 -22.17 -7.83
N HIS A 504 -17.31 -21.43 -8.93
CA HIS A 504 -16.91 -21.97 -10.23
C HIS A 504 -15.39 -22.09 -10.42
N VAL A 505 -14.59 -21.41 -9.60
CA VAL A 505 -13.13 -21.40 -9.72
C VAL A 505 -12.56 -22.79 -9.36
N GLN A 506 -11.74 -23.32 -10.24
CA GLN A 506 -11.15 -24.65 -10.09
C GLN A 506 -9.69 -24.60 -9.63
N SER A 507 -8.99 -23.50 -9.83
CA SER A 507 -7.60 -23.33 -9.45
C SER A 507 -7.33 -21.93 -8.88
N HIS A 508 -6.80 -21.90 -7.65
CA HIS A 508 -6.39 -20.68 -6.96
C HIS A 508 -5.41 -21.02 -5.84
N GLN A 509 -4.41 -20.18 -5.61
CA GLN A 509 -3.44 -20.41 -4.55
C GLN A 509 -3.15 -19.14 -3.75
N ALA A 510 -3.12 -19.25 -2.43
CA ALA A 510 -2.74 -18.14 -1.56
C ALA A 510 -1.85 -18.60 -0.40
N TRP A 511 -0.85 -17.80 -0.08
CA TRP A 511 0.13 -18.10 0.96
C TRP A 511 0.27 -16.97 1.98
N GLY A 512 0.35 -17.34 3.27
CA GLY A 512 0.60 -16.39 4.34
C GLY A 512 -0.52 -15.39 4.54
N LEU A 513 -1.68 -15.87 4.99
CA LEU A 513 -2.88 -15.05 5.18
C LEU A 513 -3.05 -14.68 6.65
N GLY A 514 -3.20 -13.39 6.93
CA GLY A 514 -3.58 -12.85 8.23
C GLY A 514 -4.95 -12.18 8.15
N ILE A 515 -5.93 -12.66 8.93
CA ILE A 515 -7.30 -12.12 8.94
C ILE A 515 -7.67 -11.79 10.37
N TYR A 516 -7.96 -10.52 10.63
CA TYR A 516 -8.10 -9.98 11.96
C TYR A 516 -9.45 -9.31 12.19
N SER A 517 -9.99 -9.46 13.40
CA SER A 517 -11.22 -8.82 13.83
C SER A 517 -10.98 -7.95 15.07
N PHE A 518 -11.59 -6.78 15.10
CA PHE A 518 -11.50 -5.85 16.23
C PHE A 518 -12.83 -5.10 16.40
N PHE A 519 -13.94 -5.83 16.54
CA PHE A 519 -15.28 -5.28 16.55
C PHE A 519 -15.56 -4.30 17.70
N GLY A 520 -16.39 -3.31 17.44
CA GLY A 520 -16.94 -2.40 18.44
C GLY A 520 -16.05 -1.20 18.77
N VAL A 521 -15.17 -0.76 17.87
CA VAL A 521 -14.29 0.41 18.09
C VAL A 521 -15.10 1.69 18.33
N HIS A 522 -16.21 1.85 17.61
CA HIS A 522 -17.08 3.04 17.69
C HIS A 522 -18.40 2.81 18.43
N GLN A 523 -18.52 1.72 19.19
CA GLN A 523 -19.74 1.35 19.91
C GLN A 523 -19.46 1.16 21.41
N GLU A 524 -20.31 1.73 22.26
CA GLU A 524 -20.22 1.57 23.72
C GLU A 524 -20.55 0.16 24.20
N THR A 525 -21.28 -0.62 23.40
CA THR A 525 -21.71 -1.98 23.75
C THR A 525 -20.92 -3.01 22.95
N ASN A 526 -20.44 -4.03 23.63
CA ASN A 526 -19.93 -5.23 22.99
C ASN A 526 -21.03 -5.84 22.12
N SER A 527 -20.89 -5.74 20.82
CA SER A 527 -21.93 -6.12 19.88
C SER A 527 -22.15 -7.64 19.81
N GLY A 528 -21.22 -8.47 20.33
CA GLY A 528 -21.21 -9.91 20.12
C GLY A 528 -21.14 -10.31 18.65
N VAL A 529 -20.74 -9.40 17.77
CA VAL A 529 -20.58 -9.65 16.32
C VAL A 529 -19.52 -10.69 16.11
N ARG A 530 -19.81 -11.66 15.26
CA ARG A 530 -18.87 -12.71 14.85
C ARG A 530 -18.85 -12.85 13.33
N LEU A 531 -17.71 -13.25 12.82
CA LEU A 531 -17.54 -13.68 11.45
C LEU A 531 -17.67 -15.21 11.38
N LYS A 532 -18.48 -15.73 10.47
CA LYS A 532 -18.69 -17.18 10.33
C LYS A 532 -17.42 -17.89 9.84
N SER A 533 -16.79 -17.36 8.77
CA SER A 533 -15.59 -17.94 8.17
C SER A 533 -14.67 -16.82 7.71
N ALA A 534 -13.38 -16.93 8.03
CA ALA A 534 -12.40 -15.95 7.57
C ALA A 534 -12.24 -16.01 6.04
N ILE A 535 -12.28 -17.22 5.48
CA ILE A 535 -12.18 -17.51 4.05
C ILE A 535 -13.36 -18.37 3.62
N GLU A 536 -13.93 -18.11 2.45
CA GLU A 536 -14.86 -18.99 1.74
C GLU A 536 -14.28 -19.33 0.37
N ALA A 537 -14.25 -20.61 0.03
CA ALA A 537 -13.70 -21.08 -1.23
C ALA A 537 -14.32 -22.43 -1.63
N PRO A 538 -14.35 -22.76 -2.93
CA PRO A 538 -14.79 -24.09 -3.39
C PRO A 538 -13.85 -25.18 -2.86
N ASP A 539 -14.45 -26.34 -2.57
CA ASP A 539 -13.70 -27.52 -2.13
C ASP A 539 -13.20 -28.31 -3.34
N THR A 540 -12.25 -27.75 -4.04
CA THR A 540 -11.62 -28.33 -5.23
C THR A 540 -10.13 -28.58 -4.98
N LYS A 541 -9.55 -29.56 -5.69
CA LYS A 541 -8.18 -30.03 -5.47
C LYS A 541 -7.12 -28.92 -5.60
N ASP A 542 -7.30 -28.00 -6.55
CA ASP A 542 -6.29 -27.01 -6.91
C ASP A 542 -6.60 -25.60 -6.36
N VAL A 543 -7.65 -25.46 -5.52
CA VAL A 543 -7.88 -24.25 -4.72
C VAL A 543 -7.23 -24.45 -3.34
N ARG A 544 -6.13 -23.74 -3.07
CA ARG A 544 -5.27 -23.99 -1.91
C ARG A 544 -4.96 -22.71 -1.14
N PHE A 545 -5.02 -22.81 0.19
CA PHE A 545 -4.62 -21.76 1.10
C PHE A 545 -3.58 -22.32 2.07
N THR A 546 -2.41 -21.68 2.13
CA THR A 546 -1.28 -22.13 2.95
C THR A 546 -1.01 -21.13 4.06
N HIS A 547 -1.02 -21.56 5.32
CA HIS A 547 -0.72 -20.78 6.52
C HIS A 547 -1.68 -19.61 6.74
N ILE A 548 -2.75 -19.86 7.48
CA ILE A 548 -3.78 -18.89 7.83
C ILE A 548 -3.65 -18.53 9.31
N THR A 549 -3.41 -17.26 9.59
CA THR A 549 -3.43 -16.68 10.93
C THR A 549 -4.72 -15.89 11.13
N ARG A 550 -5.38 -16.06 12.27
CA ARG A 550 -6.54 -15.27 12.68
C ARG A 550 -6.29 -14.66 14.03
N PHE A 551 -6.78 -13.44 14.23
CA PHE A 551 -6.77 -12.77 15.53
C PHE A 551 -8.13 -12.16 15.82
N ALA A 552 -8.57 -12.22 17.07
CA ALA A 552 -9.75 -11.54 17.55
C ALA A 552 -9.39 -10.62 18.71
N GLY A 553 -9.40 -9.30 18.44
CA GLY A 553 -9.21 -8.26 19.43
C GLY A 553 -10.56 -7.75 19.98
N ARG A 554 -10.56 -6.85 20.92
CA ARG A 554 -11.63 -6.09 21.57
C ARG A 554 -12.96 -6.84 21.86
N SER A 555 -13.65 -7.43 20.87
CA SER A 555 -14.89 -8.20 21.08
C SER A 555 -15.17 -9.18 19.94
N GLY A 556 -16.12 -10.10 20.13
CA GLY A 556 -16.57 -11.04 19.09
C GLY A 556 -15.56 -12.13 18.79
N GLY A 557 -15.40 -12.45 17.51
CA GLY A 557 -14.45 -13.48 17.06
C GLY A 557 -14.74 -14.00 15.65
N ILE A 558 -13.94 -14.98 15.24
CA ILE A 558 -14.03 -15.66 13.94
C ILE A 558 -14.30 -17.14 14.22
N ASP A 559 -15.41 -17.67 13.70
CA ASP A 559 -15.84 -19.04 14.03
C ASP A 559 -14.97 -20.10 13.34
N HIS A 560 -14.57 -19.88 12.06
CA HIS A 560 -13.77 -20.84 11.28
C HIS A 560 -12.66 -20.14 10.48
N ALA A 561 -11.62 -20.88 10.14
CA ALA A 561 -10.54 -20.40 9.29
C ALA A 561 -10.98 -20.35 7.82
N ILE A 562 -11.50 -21.47 7.30
CA ILE A 562 -11.98 -21.56 5.94
C ILE A 562 -13.23 -22.45 5.90
N ASN A 563 -14.29 -21.99 5.24
CA ASN A 563 -15.59 -22.64 5.20
C ASN A 563 -16.05 -23.02 6.62
N ALA A 564 -16.19 -24.32 6.91
CA ALA A 564 -16.55 -24.84 8.23
C ALA A 564 -15.35 -25.48 8.98
N GLN A 565 -14.11 -25.18 8.56
CA GLN A 565 -12.90 -25.81 9.10
C GLN A 565 -12.11 -24.83 9.98
N GLY A 566 -11.38 -25.37 10.93
CA GLY A 566 -10.59 -24.64 11.92
C GLY A 566 -11.38 -24.25 13.16
N GLU A 567 -10.73 -24.35 14.32
CA GLU A 567 -11.32 -24.01 15.61
C GLU A 567 -11.66 -22.51 15.70
N PRO A 568 -12.66 -22.10 16.46
CA PRO A 568 -12.96 -20.69 16.68
C PRO A 568 -11.75 -19.92 17.23
N THR A 569 -11.61 -18.68 16.81
CA THR A 569 -10.67 -17.71 17.40
C THR A 569 -11.48 -16.68 18.17
N ASN A 570 -11.31 -16.65 19.48
CA ASN A 570 -12.07 -15.80 20.39
C ASN A 570 -11.23 -14.62 20.87
N LEU A 571 -11.85 -13.73 21.63
CA LEU A 571 -11.22 -12.51 22.16
C LEU A 571 -9.85 -12.77 22.81
N GLY A 572 -8.83 -12.09 22.31
CA GLY A 572 -7.44 -12.15 22.75
C GLY A 572 -6.65 -13.36 22.19
N GLU A 573 -7.27 -14.20 21.39
CA GLU A 573 -6.63 -15.38 20.83
C GLU A 573 -6.04 -15.12 19.44
N VAL A 574 -4.91 -15.79 19.18
CA VAL A 574 -4.34 -15.98 17.83
C VAL A 574 -4.56 -17.44 17.45
N GLY A 575 -5.26 -17.67 16.37
CA GLY A 575 -5.50 -19.00 15.80
C GLY A 575 -4.67 -19.23 14.56
N PHE A 576 -3.99 -20.36 14.50
CA PHE A 576 -3.23 -20.81 13.33
C PHE A 576 -3.93 -21.97 12.64
N PHE A 577 -3.94 -21.97 11.32
CA PHE A 577 -4.50 -23.05 10.51
C PHE A 577 -3.59 -23.33 9.32
N ASP A 578 -3.17 -24.58 9.16
CA ASP A 578 -2.07 -24.95 8.27
C ASP A 578 -2.44 -24.92 6.79
N GLY A 579 -3.70 -24.99 6.47
CA GLY A 579 -4.19 -24.88 5.11
C GLY A 579 -5.28 -25.88 4.76
N VAL A 580 -5.86 -25.70 3.60
CA VAL A 580 -6.98 -26.52 3.10
C VAL A 580 -6.65 -27.05 1.73
N ASN A 581 -7.23 -28.24 1.43
CA ASN A 581 -7.00 -29.03 0.23
C ASN A 581 -5.58 -29.62 0.12
N VAL A 582 -4.87 -29.73 1.24
CA VAL A 582 -3.78 -30.67 1.35
C VAL A 582 -4.40 -32.03 1.58
N GLN A 583 -4.52 -32.86 0.54
CA GLN A 583 -4.85 -34.27 0.73
C GLN A 583 -3.84 -34.85 1.73
N LYS A 584 -4.34 -35.33 2.88
CA LYS A 584 -3.56 -36.14 3.81
C LYS A 584 -3.23 -37.49 3.16
#